data_c207a3329e6aae39cfad8eb7f6f57887
#
_entry.id   c207a3329e6aae39cfad8eb7f6f57887
#
_cell.length_a   1.000
_cell.length_b   1.000
_cell.length_c   1.000
_cell.angle_alpha   90.00
_cell.angle_beta   90.00
_cell.angle_gamma   90.00
#
_symmetry.space_group_name_H-M   'P 1'
#
loop_
_entity.id
_entity.type
_entity.pdbx_description
1 polymer ?
#
loop_
_entity_poly.entity_id
_entity_poly.type
_entity_poly.pdbx_seq_one_letter_code
_entity_poly.pdbx_strand_id
1 'polypeptide(L)'
;MRLPILSSEGNLAFYLQEIKKFPILTAEEEYMLAKRFKEHGDTDAAHKLVTSHLRLVAKIAMGYRGYGLPVTDLISEGNVGIMQAVKKFDPERGFRLATYAMWWIKAGIQEYILRSWSLVKI
;
A
#
# COMPACT_ATOMS: atom_id res chain seq x y z
N MET A 1 1.05 -14.34 -1.88
CA MET A 1 0.17 -13.30 -1.33
C MET A 1 -0.80 -12.84 -2.40
N ARG A 2 -2.10 -12.91 -2.09
CA ARG A 2 -3.11 -12.50 -3.04
C ARG A 2 -3.71 -11.16 -2.65
N LEU A 3 -3.67 -10.20 -3.57
CA LEU A 3 -4.34 -8.92 -3.42
C LEU A 3 -5.47 -8.83 -4.43
N PRO A 4 -6.50 -8.01 -4.16
CA PRO A 4 -7.54 -7.74 -5.15
C PRO A 4 -6.91 -7.25 -6.46
N ILE A 5 -7.46 -7.71 -7.57
CA ILE A 5 -6.94 -7.36 -8.88
C ILE A 5 -7.39 -5.96 -9.25
N LEU A 6 -6.46 -5.16 -9.72
CA LEU A 6 -6.69 -3.81 -10.19
C LEU A 6 -6.30 -3.72 -11.66
N SER A 7 -7.27 -3.53 -12.53
CA SER A 7 -7.01 -3.38 -13.95
C SER A 7 -7.17 -1.91 -14.37
N SER A 8 -6.64 -1.57 -15.54
CA SER A 8 -6.72 -0.21 -16.07
C SER A 8 -8.11 0.15 -16.57
N GLU A 9 -9.01 -0.81 -16.68
CA GLU A 9 -10.30 -0.58 -17.32
C GLU A 9 -11.47 -0.82 -16.38
N GLY A 10 -12.06 0.28 -15.87
CA GLY A 10 -13.40 0.25 -15.32
C GLY A 10 -13.64 -0.52 -14.04
N ASN A 11 -12.64 -1.12 -13.42
CA ASN A 11 -12.86 -1.87 -12.20
C ASN A 11 -12.44 -1.12 -10.94
N LEU A 12 -12.15 0.16 -11.05
CA LEU A 12 -11.71 0.95 -9.89
C LEU A 12 -12.76 0.95 -8.78
N ALA A 13 -14.03 1.19 -9.13
CA ALA A 13 -15.11 1.21 -8.14
C ALA A 13 -15.24 -0.15 -7.44
N PHE A 14 -15.14 -1.23 -8.20
CA PHE A 14 -15.19 -2.58 -7.64
C PHE A 14 -14.01 -2.82 -6.71
N TYR A 15 -12.81 -2.45 -7.15
CA TYR A 15 -11.60 -2.58 -6.33
C TYR A 15 -11.75 -1.82 -5.00
N LEU A 16 -12.25 -0.58 -5.06
CA LEU A 16 -12.43 0.23 -3.86
C LEU A 16 -13.42 -0.40 -2.88
N GLN A 17 -14.44 -1.09 -3.40
CA GLN A 17 -15.36 -1.83 -2.53
C GLN A 17 -14.71 -3.09 -1.94
N GLU A 18 -13.91 -3.79 -2.73
CA GLU A 18 -13.27 -5.03 -2.28
C GLU A 18 -12.27 -4.77 -1.15
N ILE A 19 -11.49 -3.71 -1.25
CA ILE A 19 -10.49 -3.42 -0.21
C ILE A 19 -11.14 -3.02 1.12
N LYS A 20 -12.37 -2.55 1.12
CA LYS A 20 -13.09 -2.22 2.35
C LYS A 20 -13.44 -3.45 3.19
N LYS A 21 -13.43 -4.63 2.58
CA LYS A 21 -13.75 -5.87 3.28
C LYS A 21 -12.64 -6.32 4.23
N PHE A 22 -11.43 -5.85 4.03
CA PHE A 22 -10.33 -6.22 4.91
C PHE A 22 -10.42 -5.41 6.20
N PRO A 23 -10.33 -6.07 7.36
CA PRO A 23 -10.48 -5.37 8.64
C PRO A 23 -9.29 -4.46 8.92
N ILE A 24 -9.59 -3.35 9.60
CA ILE A 24 -8.55 -2.48 10.15
C ILE A 24 -8.06 -3.11 11.44
N LEU A 25 -6.77 -3.14 11.64
CA LEU A 25 -6.16 -3.79 12.78
C LEU A 25 -6.03 -2.84 13.96
N THR A 26 -6.22 -3.39 15.16
CA THR A 26 -5.87 -2.65 16.38
C THR A 26 -4.34 -2.58 16.50
N ALA A 27 -3.86 -1.70 17.37
CA ALA A 27 -2.41 -1.59 17.60
C ALA A 27 -1.82 -2.92 18.08
N GLU A 28 -2.51 -3.64 18.94
CA GLU A 28 -2.07 -4.93 19.46
C GLU A 28 -2.02 -5.99 18.36
N GLU A 29 -3.06 -6.06 17.54
CA GLU A 29 -3.10 -7.01 16.43
C GLU A 29 -1.98 -6.74 15.44
N GLU A 30 -1.78 -5.47 15.10
CA GLU A 30 -0.71 -5.06 14.19
C GLU A 30 0.66 -5.44 14.74
N TYR A 31 0.90 -5.15 16.02
CA TYR A 31 2.17 -5.50 16.66
C TYR A 31 2.42 -7.00 16.61
N MET A 32 1.41 -7.80 16.96
CA MET A 32 1.54 -9.26 16.98
C MET A 32 1.82 -9.81 15.59
N LEU A 33 1.12 -9.30 14.57
CA LEU A 33 1.32 -9.75 13.20
C LEU A 33 2.70 -9.35 12.67
N ALA A 34 3.12 -8.11 12.95
CA ALA A 34 4.43 -7.63 12.52
C ALA A 34 5.54 -8.44 13.18
N LYS A 35 5.37 -8.77 14.45
CA LYS A 35 6.34 -9.58 15.17
C LYS A 35 6.44 -10.97 14.60
N ARG A 36 5.30 -11.62 14.30
CA ARG A 36 5.29 -12.95 13.70
C ARG A 36 5.96 -12.97 12.34
N PHE A 37 5.71 -11.94 11.54
CA PHE A 37 6.36 -11.85 10.23
C PHE A 37 7.87 -11.67 10.38
N LYS A 38 8.28 -10.77 11.26
CA LYS A 38 9.69 -10.47 11.45
C LYS A 38 10.47 -11.65 12.02
N GLU A 39 9.90 -12.34 13.00
CA GLU A 39 10.60 -13.44 13.70
C GLU A 39 10.51 -14.78 12.99
N HIS A 40 9.40 -15.04 12.31
CA HIS A 40 9.13 -16.37 11.76
C HIS A 40 8.87 -16.37 10.25
N GLY A 41 8.90 -15.21 9.60
CA GLY A 41 8.61 -15.14 8.18
C GLY A 41 7.17 -15.51 7.84
N ASP A 42 6.23 -15.29 8.77
CA ASP A 42 4.83 -15.66 8.60
C ASP A 42 4.19 -14.83 7.49
N THR A 43 4.03 -15.43 6.30
CA THR A 43 3.51 -14.72 5.13
C THR A 43 2.04 -14.37 5.27
N ASP A 44 1.26 -15.17 6.03
CA ASP A 44 -0.14 -14.82 6.29
C ASP A 44 -0.23 -13.57 7.14
N ALA A 45 0.67 -13.40 8.10
CA ALA A 45 0.74 -12.19 8.90
C ALA A 45 1.08 -10.98 8.02
N ALA A 46 2.06 -11.13 7.12
CA ALA A 46 2.43 -10.06 6.19
C ALA A 46 1.24 -9.69 5.30
N HIS A 47 0.49 -10.67 4.81
CA HIS A 47 -0.69 -10.45 3.99
C HIS A 47 -1.73 -9.61 4.73
N LYS A 48 -2.00 -9.93 5.99
CA LYS A 48 -2.96 -9.17 6.80
C LYS A 48 -2.48 -7.74 7.03
N LEU A 49 -1.19 -7.55 7.24
CA LEU A 49 -0.63 -6.21 7.40
C LEU A 49 -0.81 -5.38 6.13
N VAL A 50 -0.56 -5.97 4.97
CA VAL A 50 -0.73 -5.27 3.69
C VAL A 50 -2.20 -4.95 3.43
N THR A 51 -3.08 -5.97 3.55
CA THR A 51 -4.48 -5.79 3.18
C THR A 51 -5.22 -4.81 4.07
N SER A 52 -4.84 -4.73 5.34
CA SER A 52 -5.43 -3.77 6.27
C SER A 52 -5.07 -2.33 5.94
N HIS A 53 -4.11 -2.10 5.05
CA HIS A 53 -3.65 -0.77 4.65
C HIS A 53 -3.94 -0.43 3.19
N LEU A 54 -4.67 -1.29 2.46
CA LEU A 54 -4.99 -0.99 1.05
C LEU A 54 -5.88 0.24 0.91
N ARG A 55 -6.76 0.49 1.88
CA ARG A 55 -7.58 1.71 1.87
C ARG A 55 -6.72 2.96 2.02
N LEU A 56 -5.71 2.90 2.86
CA LEU A 56 -4.77 4.01 3.03
C LEU A 56 -4.04 4.29 1.73
N VAL A 57 -3.58 3.24 1.05
CA VAL A 57 -2.90 3.38 -0.24
C VAL A 57 -3.80 4.06 -1.25
N ALA A 58 -5.04 3.58 -1.38
CA ALA A 58 -5.99 4.15 -2.33
C ALA A 58 -6.26 5.63 -2.03
N LYS A 59 -6.42 5.97 -0.76
CA LYS A 59 -6.66 7.36 -0.34
C LYS A 59 -5.48 8.26 -0.72
N ILE A 60 -4.27 7.82 -0.47
CA ILE A 60 -3.08 8.59 -0.82
C ILE A 60 -2.96 8.75 -2.34
N ALA A 61 -3.16 7.65 -3.08
CA ALA A 61 -3.09 7.66 -4.54
C ALA A 61 -4.10 8.62 -5.16
N MET A 62 -5.32 8.66 -4.62
CA MET A 62 -6.36 9.58 -5.10
C MET A 62 -5.93 11.03 -4.97
N GLY A 63 -5.09 11.34 -4.00
CA GLY A 63 -4.55 12.68 -3.82
C GLY A 63 -3.60 13.11 -4.94
N TYR A 64 -3.09 12.17 -5.72
CA TYR A 64 -2.18 12.45 -6.84
C TYR A 64 -2.86 12.40 -8.21
N ARG A 65 -4.19 12.29 -8.25
CA ARG A 65 -4.91 12.14 -9.53
C ARG A 65 -4.79 13.34 -10.46
N GLY A 66 -4.43 14.50 -9.92
CA GLY A 66 -4.26 15.71 -10.71
C GLY A 66 -3.03 15.76 -11.60
N TYR A 67 -2.18 14.75 -11.52
CA TYR A 67 -0.93 14.73 -12.31
C TYR A 67 -1.09 14.10 -13.70
N GLY A 68 -2.31 13.75 -14.09
CA GLY A 68 -2.58 13.28 -15.44
C GLY A 68 -2.26 11.80 -15.70
N LEU A 69 -2.06 11.01 -14.65
CA LEU A 69 -1.80 9.59 -14.78
C LEU A 69 -2.99 8.78 -14.26
N PRO A 70 -3.21 7.55 -14.77
CA PRO A 70 -4.33 6.74 -14.30
C PRO A 70 -4.24 6.46 -12.82
N VAL A 71 -5.35 6.65 -12.10
CA VAL A 71 -5.40 6.39 -10.66
C VAL A 71 -5.06 4.93 -10.35
N THR A 72 -5.48 4.02 -11.22
CA THR A 72 -5.17 2.59 -11.06
C THR A 72 -3.67 2.33 -11.02
N ASP A 73 -2.91 3.04 -11.86
CA ASP A 73 -1.45 2.91 -11.86
C ASP A 73 -0.86 3.49 -10.57
N LEU A 74 -1.39 4.63 -10.12
CA LEU A 74 -0.93 5.23 -8.87
C LEU A 74 -1.17 4.31 -7.68
N ILE A 75 -2.34 3.67 -7.64
CA ILE A 75 -2.64 2.70 -6.59
C ILE A 75 -1.68 1.50 -6.65
N SER A 76 -1.41 1.00 -7.85
CA SER A 76 -0.50 -0.14 -8.01
C SER A 76 0.90 0.20 -7.50
N GLU A 77 1.40 1.40 -7.80
CA GLU A 77 2.70 1.84 -7.31
C GLU A 77 2.68 2.03 -5.79
N GLY A 78 1.59 2.56 -5.26
CA GLY A 78 1.43 2.69 -3.82
C GLY A 78 1.36 1.33 -3.12
N ASN A 79 0.77 0.33 -3.77
CA ASN A 79 0.71 -1.03 -3.23
C ASN A 79 2.10 -1.66 -3.15
N VAL A 80 2.97 -1.39 -4.10
CA VAL A 80 4.38 -1.80 -3.98
C VAL A 80 4.99 -1.13 -2.76
N GLY A 81 4.67 0.14 -2.54
CA GLY A 81 5.16 0.88 -1.38
C GLY A 81 4.75 0.26 -0.05
N ILE A 82 3.46 -0.10 0.10
CA ILE A 82 3.02 -0.73 1.36
C ILE A 82 3.69 -2.09 1.58
N MET A 83 3.92 -2.84 0.51
CA MET A 83 4.60 -4.12 0.63
C MET A 83 6.05 -3.94 1.10
N GLN A 84 6.75 -2.92 0.60
CA GLN A 84 8.09 -2.60 1.07
C GLN A 84 8.09 -2.17 2.53
N ALA A 85 7.09 -1.35 2.91
CA ALA A 85 6.96 -0.91 4.30
C ALA A 85 6.81 -2.09 5.25
N VAL A 86 5.96 -3.05 4.89
CA VAL A 86 5.74 -4.24 5.71
C VAL A 86 7.04 -5.03 5.88
N LYS A 87 7.81 -5.18 4.81
CA LYS A 87 9.08 -5.90 4.86
C LYS A 87 10.08 -5.27 5.81
N LYS A 88 10.07 -3.95 5.91
CA LYS A 88 11.09 -3.20 6.62
C LYS A 88 10.63 -2.64 7.97
N PHE A 89 9.35 -2.84 8.29
CA PHE A 89 8.78 -2.31 9.52
C PHE A 89 9.36 -2.99 10.76
N ASP A 90 9.75 -2.18 11.73
CA ASP A 90 10.20 -2.66 13.03
C ASP A 90 9.11 -2.35 14.07
N PRO A 91 8.36 -3.37 14.52
CA PRO A 91 7.27 -3.14 15.47
C PRO A 91 7.74 -2.66 16.84
N GLU A 92 9.03 -2.81 17.14
CA GLU A 92 9.58 -2.40 18.44
C GLU A 92 9.85 -0.90 18.52
N ARG A 93 9.72 -0.17 17.41
CA ARG A 93 9.97 1.28 17.39
C ARG A 93 8.87 2.12 18.02
N GLY A 94 7.72 1.53 18.34
CA GLY A 94 6.67 2.19 19.08
C GLY A 94 5.71 3.06 18.29
N PHE A 95 5.78 3.06 16.96
CA PHE A 95 4.81 3.77 16.13
C PHE A 95 4.07 2.78 15.22
N ARG A 96 2.93 3.24 14.70
CA ARG A 96 2.06 2.41 13.90
C ARG A 96 2.64 2.23 12.49
N LEU A 97 2.31 1.08 11.89
CA LEU A 97 2.72 0.79 10.52
C LEU A 97 2.26 1.89 9.54
N ALA A 98 1.04 2.39 9.70
CA ALA A 98 0.52 3.43 8.81
C ALA A 98 1.45 4.65 8.73
N THR A 99 1.99 5.08 9.86
CA THR A 99 2.89 6.23 9.92
C THR A 99 4.15 6.00 9.08
N TYR A 100 4.74 4.84 9.26
CA TYR A 100 5.94 4.43 8.51
C TYR A 100 5.63 4.21 7.03
N ALA A 101 4.50 3.55 6.76
CA ALA A 101 4.12 3.18 5.41
C ALA A 101 3.84 4.39 4.51
N MET A 102 3.38 5.51 5.08
CA MET A 102 3.10 6.71 4.28
C MET A 102 4.32 7.15 3.48
N TRP A 103 5.52 7.04 4.05
CA TRP A 103 6.76 7.36 3.34
C TRP A 103 6.95 6.49 2.11
N TRP A 104 6.77 5.18 2.30
CA TRP A 104 6.96 4.22 1.21
C TRP A 104 5.92 4.37 0.11
N ILE A 105 4.67 4.59 0.51
CA ILE A 105 3.57 4.74 -0.44
C ILE A 105 3.78 5.99 -1.29
N LYS A 106 4.03 7.12 -0.64
CA LYS A 106 4.24 8.38 -1.34
C LYS A 106 5.48 8.34 -2.22
N ALA A 107 6.56 7.76 -1.72
CA ALA A 107 7.79 7.64 -2.49
C ALA A 107 7.58 6.82 -3.76
N GLY A 108 6.85 5.71 -3.67
CA GLY A 108 6.55 4.87 -4.83
C GLY A 108 5.72 5.61 -5.87
N ILE A 109 4.69 6.31 -5.42
CA ILE A 109 3.81 7.06 -6.31
C ILE A 109 4.58 8.22 -6.98
N GLN A 110 5.32 8.98 -6.19
CA GLN A 110 6.07 10.13 -6.71
C GLN A 110 7.15 9.70 -7.69
N GLU A 111 7.84 8.59 -7.41
CA GLU A 111 8.83 8.05 -8.34
C GLU A 111 8.20 7.66 -9.67
N TYR A 112 7.04 7.03 -9.62
CA TYR A 112 6.31 6.67 -10.83
C TYR A 112 5.92 7.91 -11.64
N ILE A 113 5.42 8.95 -10.98
CA ILE A 113 5.04 10.20 -11.65
C ILE A 113 6.27 10.81 -12.34
N LEU A 114 7.39 10.89 -11.64
CA LEU A 114 8.61 11.48 -12.20
C LEU A 114 9.15 10.68 -13.38
N ARG A 115 9.11 9.35 -13.32
CA ARG A 115 9.52 8.52 -14.45
C ARG A 115 8.63 8.74 -15.67
N SER A 116 7.33 8.82 -15.45
CA SER A 116 6.38 9.02 -16.53
C SER A 116 6.60 10.37 -17.22
N TRP A 117 6.86 11.41 -16.44
CA TRP A 117 7.12 12.73 -16.99
C TRP A 117 8.46 12.77 -17.75
N SER A 118 9.48 12.07 -17.24
CA SER A 118 10.78 12.01 -17.91
C SER A 118 10.67 11.38 -19.29
N LEU A 119 9.85 10.32 -19.42
CA LEU A 119 9.63 9.66 -20.70
C LEU A 119 8.93 10.59 -21.71
N VAL A 120 8.04 11.44 -21.23
CA VAL A 120 7.30 12.38 -22.08
C VAL A 120 8.21 13.51 -22.57
N LYS A 121 9.24 13.88 -21.83
CA LYS A 121 10.11 14.98 -22.15
C LYS A 121 11.12 14.71 -23.26
N ILE A 122 11.28 13.47 -23.64
CA ILE A 122 12.18 13.09 -24.71
C ILE A 122 11.52 13.40 -26.05
#